data_3a353551da40b93dac4ea2cc147d0f39
#
_entry.id   3a353551da40b93dac4ea2cc147d0f39
#
_cell.length_a   1.000
_cell.length_b   1.000
_cell.length_c   1.000
_cell.angle_alpha   90.00
_cell.angle_beta   90.00
_cell.angle_gamma   90.00
#
_symmetry.space_group_name_H-M   'P 1'
#
loop_
_entity.id
_entity.type
_entity.pdbx_description
1 polymer ?
#
loop_
_entity_poly.entity_id
_entity_poly.type
_entity_poly.pdbx_seq_one_letter_code
_entity_poly.pdbx_strand_id
1 'polypeptide(L)'
;NVSRNEPNKDQEVRLNNTKITTTSDDASLIVADARKESSFAVTFAGNKVASWFNNGEFVAENAKFALKGKDSEAKAAENGWLAETKVAVTKGADLTFTLSDQAKAIGLMQQQSKGNVHSKLDVHVNNQAVWELKQKGDEQRSTINALTLDNGILDASKNAPNGSAGTDYKVKLVQQDGTVGTLTSTNGEITLANSSYNDKLTIEGNYKATNGILKVNTKWNSDDVNGGISDLLEITGNAEGTTKVVSLKADGTENMIDGTIGSIAADLAKNSTAVVRVQGESNLKNFTGIAKTTGAGELQLASKKVGNTTEYFWTVVSTNNDAIYTASVPAYTLIPNLNLEVGYETVGTLHQRRGENQALSWEKSQANNQIWGRIIGKHIALDGKKRLNLSANLAGFQFGHDFDISSSENGGKRLTGGYVGYTHAN
;
A
#
# COMPACT_ATOMS: atom_id res chain seq x y z
N ASN A 1 36.64 13.40 24.76
CA ASN A 1 36.85 12.95 26.16
C ASN A 1 35.55 12.38 26.70
N VAL A 2 35.48 11.08 26.75
CA VAL A 2 34.37 10.38 27.42
C VAL A 2 34.80 10.23 28.88
N SER A 3 34.15 10.89 29.80
CA SER A 3 34.50 10.76 31.22
C SER A 3 33.98 9.43 31.78
N ARG A 4 34.85 8.67 32.41
CA ARG A 4 34.64 7.29 32.86
C ARG A 4 33.96 7.16 34.23
N ASN A 5 33.43 8.20 34.84
CA ASN A 5 33.16 8.19 36.27
C ASN A 5 31.72 8.55 36.66
N GLU A 6 30.72 7.80 36.22
CA GLU A 6 29.48 7.67 37.00
C GLU A 6 28.82 6.30 36.73
N PRO A 7 28.81 5.39 37.71
CA PRO A 7 28.03 4.18 37.62
C PRO A 7 26.55 4.55 37.68
N ASN A 8 25.75 3.98 36.77
CA ASN A 8 24.28 4.07 36.67
C ASN A 8 23.65 5.27 35.95
N LYS A 9 24.32 5.95 35.03
CA LYS A 9 23.61 6.77 34.06
C LYS A 9 23.56 6.08 32.70
N ASP A 10 22.36 6.01 32.10
CA ASP A 10 22.14 5.60 30.72
C ASP A 10 23.06 6.42 29.82
N GLN A 11 23.90 5.77 29.06
CA GLN A 11 24.79 6.43 28.11
C GLN A 11 24.21 6.32 26.71
N GLU A 12 24.09 7.42 25.98
CA GLU A 12 23.42 7.52 24.71
C GLU A 12 24.36 8.05 23.63
N VAL A 13 24.36 7.41 22.45
CA VAL A 13 25.00 7.91 21.23
C VAL A 13 23.92 8.50 20.33
N ARG A 14 24.01 9.79 20.05
CA ARG A 14 23.16 10.47 19.07
C ARG A 14 24.01 11.01 17.94
N LEU A 15 23.68 10.58 16.72
CA LEU A 15 24.32 11.04 15.50
C LEU A 15 23.31 11.80 14.65
N ASN A 16 23.72 12.97 14.18
CA ASN A 16 22.87 13.78 13.32
C ASN A 16 23.67 14.19 12.08
N ASN A 17 23.11 13.97 10.89
CA ASN A 17 23.74 14.24 9.60
C ASN A 17 25.17 13.66 9.53
N THR A 18 25.31 12.39 9.91
CA THR A 18 26.61 11.72 10.06
C THR A 18 26.59 10.38 9.32
N LYS A 19 27.65 10.08 8.59
CA LYS A 19 27.87 8.77 7.98
C LYS A 19 28.85 7.95 8.82
N ILE A 20 28.50 6.69 9.08
CA ILE A 20 29.32 5.76 9.84
C ILE A 20 29.51 4.48 9.04
N THR A 21 30.75 4.06 8.88
CA THR A 21 31.11 2.77 8.30
C THR A 21 32.27 2.18 9.09
N THR A 22 32.38 0.85 9.10
CA THR A 22 33.64 0.24 9.61
C THR A 22 34.64 0.09 8.45
N THR A 23 35.91 0.08 8.81
CA THR A 23 37.03 -0.18 7.88
C THR A 23 37.45 -1.66 7.87
N SER A 24 36.91 -2.46 8.79
CA SER A 24 37.18 -3.91 8.89
C SER A 24 36.01 -4.68 8.36
N ASP A 25 36.23 -5.61 7.42
CA ASP A 25 35.18 -6.38 6.74
C ASP A 25 34.38 -7.32 7.67
N ASP A 26 34.97 -7.70 8.82
CA ASP A 26 34.39 -8.63 9.79
C ASP A 26 33.85 -7.97 11.05
N ALA A 27 34.06 -6.67 11.24
CA ALA A 27 33.69 -5.97 12.47
C ALA A 27 32.21 -5.55 12.45
N SER A 28 31.51 -5.77 13.57
CA SER A 28 30.19 -5.19 13.80
C SER A 28 30.30 -3.69 14.00
N LEU A 29 29.36 -2.91 13.44
CA LEU A 29 29.43 -1.44 13.53
C LEU A 29 29.09 -0.96 14.94
N ILE A 30 28.08 -1.55 15.58
CA ILE A 30 27.61 -1.21 16.92
C ILE A 30 27.54 -2.48 17.75
N VAL A 31 28.17 -2.50 18.91
CA VAL A 31 28.18 -3.65 19.83
C VAL A 31 27.80 -3.21 21.23
N ALA A 32 26.76 -3.80 21.80
CA ALA A 32 26.48 -3.75 23.23
C ALA A 32 26.89 -5.09 23.88
N ASP A 33 27.70 -5.05 24.91
CA ASP A 33 28.35 -6.23 25.50
C ASP A 33 28.13 -6.31 27.00
N ALA A 34 27.29 -7.24 27.46
CA ALA A 34 27.00 -7.47 28.87
C ALA A 34 28.18 -8.02 29.70
N ARG A 35 29.26 -8.45 29.06
CA ARG A 35 30.50 -8.89 29.75
C ARG A 35 31.26 -7.75 30.40
N LYS A 36 30.88 -6.50 30.13
CA LYS A 36 31.52 -5.31 30.58
C LYS A 36 30.57 -4.41 31.37
N GLU A 37 30.94 -3.99 32.56
CA GLU A 37 30.11 -3.36 33.58
C GLU A 37 29.93 -1.84 33.38
N SER A 38 29.60 -1.36 32.20
CA SER A 38 29.34 0.08 32.02
C SER A 38 28.20 0.34 31.07
N SER A 39 27.33 1.26 31.42
CA SER A 39 26.34 1.85 30.50
C SER A 39 26.99 3.03 29.76
N PHE A 40 26.71 3.14 28.45
CA PHE A 40 27.41 4.09 27.59
C PHE A 40 26.48 4.79 26.57
N ALA A 41 26.60 6.13 26.48
CA ALA A 41 25.94 6.92 25.44
C ALA A 41 26.91 7.96 24.86
N VAL A 42 26.94 8.13 23.54
CA VAL A 42 27.73 9.16 22.84
C VAL A 42 26.80 9.97 21.93
N THR A 43 26.90 11.28 21.99
CA THR A 43 26.16 12.18 21.10
C THR A 43 27.12 12.88 20.17
N PHE A 44 26.88 12.74 18.85
CA PHE A 44 27.60 13.47 17.81
C PHE A 44 26.62 14.38 17.05
N ALA A 45 27.02 15.63 16.80
CA ALA A 45 26.27 16.58 16.01
C ALA A 45 27.20 17.19 14.94
N GLY A 46 26.71 17.21 13.68
CA GLY A 46 27.40 17.84 12.56
C GLY A 46 27.67 16.93 11.34
N ASN A 47 28.08 17.56 10.21
CA ASN A 47 28.34 16.89 8.93
C ASN A 47 29.77 16.32 8.84
N LYS A 48 30.21 15.54 9.77
CA LYS A 48 31.56 14.93 9.75
C LYS A 48 31.50 13.42 9.62
N VAL A 49 32.28 12.86 8.70
CA VAL A 49 32.54 11.43 8.65
C VAL A 49 33.27 11.03 9.91
N ALA A 50 32.66 10.25 10.77
CA ALA A 50 33.30 9.76 11.99
C ALA A 50 34.07 8.47 11.66
N SER A 51 35.36 8.56 11.46
CA SER A 51 36.28 7.41 11.33
C SER A 51 36.72 6.85 12.70
N TRP A 52 35.92 6.97 13.71
CA TRP A 52 36.26 6.70 15.10
C TRP A 52 36.23 5.23 15.52
N PHE A 53 35.64 4.41 14.66
CA PHE A 53 35.38 3.02 14.99
C PHE A 53 36.44 2.11 14.38
N ASN A 54 37.66 2.21 14.85
CA ASN A 54 38.73 1.34 14.36
C ASN A 54 38.51 -0.15 14.64
N ASN A 55 37.52 -0.54 15.44
CA ASN A 55 37.09 -1.91 15.64
C ASN A 55 35.59 -2.02 15.98
N GLY A 56 34.76 -1.00 15.73
CA GLY A 56 33.30 -1.07 15.84
C GLY A 56 32.69 -1.37 17.20
N GLU A 57 33.51 -1.43 18.28
CA GLU A 57 33.00 -1.85 19.57
C GLU A 57 32.64 -0.65 20.46
N PHE A 58 31.32 -0.40 20.56
CA PHE A 58 30.79 0.26 21.76
C PHE A 58 30.55 -0.81 22.81
N VAL A 59 31.32 -0.76 23.84
CA VAL A 59 31.24 -1.73 24.91
C VAL A 59 30.40 -1.15 26.04
N ALA A 60 29.16 -1.55 26.10
CA ALA A 60 28.23 -1.15 27.15
C ALA A 60 27.25 -2.28 27.45
N GLU A 61 26.83 -2.39 28.71
CA GLU A 61 25.79 -3.31 29.12
C GLU A 61 24.43 -2.80 28.62
N ASN A 62 24.15 -1.50 28.79
CA ASN A 62 22.94 -0.83 28.34
C ASN A 62 23.33 0.33 27.43
N ALA A 63 22.94 0.28 26.17
CA ALA A 63 23.28 1.30 25.19
C ALA A 63 22.04 1.79 24.45
N LYS A 64 22.01 3.10 24.18
CA LYS A 64 21.06 3.71 23.26
C LYS A 64 21.85 4.30 22.11
N PHE A 65 21.50 3.88 20.88
CA PHE A 65 22.07 4.42 19.66
C PHE A 65 20.97 5.09 18.84
N ALA A 66 21.16 6.36 18.51
CA ALA A 66 20.22 7.12 17.70
C ALA A 66 20.94 7.74 16.51
N LEU A 67 20.43 7.47 15.29
CA LEU A 67 20.85 8.07 14.04
C LEU A 67 19.71 8.90 13.49
N LYS A 68 19.97 10.18 13.21
CA LYS A 68 18.96 11.15 12.81
C LYS A 68 19.40 11.98 11.62
N GLY A 69 18.46 12.31 10.74
CA GLY A 69 18.62 13.26 9.64
C GLY A 69 18.87 12.61 8.29
N LYS A 70 18.41 13.27 7.25
CA LYS A 70 18.39 12.80 5.86
C LYS A 70 19.77 12.38 5.32
N ASP A 71 20.82 13.06 5.75
CA ASP A 71 22.19 12.78 5.29
C ASP A 71 22.93 11.79 6.21
N SER A 72 22.22 11.18 7.17
CA SER A 72 22.76 10.19 8.07
C SER A 72 22.66 8.80 7.49
N GLU A 73 23.79 8.09 7.49
CA GLU A 73 23.86 6.70 7.06
C GLU A 73 24.77 5.88 8.00
N ALA A 74 24.27 4.74 8.44
CA ALA A 74 25.04 3.71 9.11
C ALA A 74 25.09 2.47 8.23
N LYS A 75 26.27 1.99 7.84
CA LYS A 75 26.44 0.87 6.93
C LYS A 75 27.33 -0.20 7.53
N ALA A 76 26.82 -1.41 7.64
CA ALA A 76 27.59 -2.57 8.05
C ALA A 76 28.66 -2.93 7.00
N ALA A 77 29.77 -3.47 7.45
CA ALA A 77 30.75 -4.13 6.60
C ALA A 77 30.14 -5.36 5.93
N GLU A 78 30.83 -5.91 4.94
CA GLU A 78 30.36 -7.06 4.16
C GLU A 78 30.07 -8.28 5.05
N ASN A 79 30.96 -8.56 5.98
CA ASN A 79 30.87 -9.69 6.92
C ASN A 79 30.58 -9.24 8.37
N GLY A 80 30.16 -7.98 8.58
CA GLY A 80 29.86 -7.39 9.89
C GLY A 80 28.37 -7.24 10.15
N TRP A 81 27.99 -7.21 11.42
CA TRP A 81 26.62 -6.83 11.82
C TRP A 81 26.48 -5.31 11.86
N LEU A 82 25.32 -4.79 11.49
CA LEU A 82 24.99 -3.38 11.70
C LEU A 82 24.93 -3.07 13.21
N ALA A 83 24.28 -3.94 13.95
CA ALA A 83 24.25 -3.88 15.40
C ALA A 83 24.24 -5.30 15.98
N GLU A 84 24.97 -5.48 17.07
CA GLU A 84 25.09 -6.75 17.77
C GLU A 84 24.98 -6.56 19.27
N THR A 85 24.31 -7.48 19.96
CA THR A 85 24.32 -7.55 21.44
C THR A 85 24.96 -8.84 21.90
N LYS A 86 25.78 -8.77 22.96
CA LYS A 86 26.46 -9.93 23.50
C LYS A 86 25.97 -10.25 24.91
N VAL A 87 26.04 -11.53 25.28
CA VAL A 87 25.62 -12.04 26.58
C VAL A 87 26.82 -12.38 27.47
N ALA A 88 26.68 -12.10 28.74
CA ALA A 88 27.52 -12.68 29.79
C ALA A 88 26.96 -14.01 30.29
N VAL A 89 27.52 -14.59 31.34
CA VAL A 89 27.04 -15.88 31.87
C VAL A 89 25.63 -15.78 32.44
N THR A 90 25.27 -14.66 33.04
CA THR A 90 24.04 -14.48 33.83
C THR A 90 23.14 -13.35 33.30
N LYS A 91 23.61 -12.54 32.34
CA LYS A 91 22.87 -11.37 31.84
C LYS A 91 23.14 -11.11 30.36
N GLY A 92 22.18 -10.55 29.67
CA GLY A 92 22.30 -10.04 28.29
C GLY A 92 22.52 -8.54 28.26
N ALA A 93 23.13 -8.03 27.21
CA ALA A 93 23.22 -6.60 26.95
C ALA A 93 21.86 -6.05 26.49
N ASP A 94 21.61 -4.77 26.74
CA ASP A 94 20.44 -4.04 26.32
C ASP A 94 20.84 -2.97 25.31
N LEU A 95 20.31 -3.04 24.07
CA LEU A 95 20.53 -2.04 23.04
C LEU A 95 19.20 -1.57 22.48
N THR A 96 18.96 -0.26 22.55
CA THR A 96 17.90 0.40 21.78
C THR A 96 18.54 1.10 20.58
N PHE A 97 18.15 0.68 19.38
CA PHE A 97 18.64 1.24 18.13
C PHE A 97 17.52 2.06 17.45
N THR A 98 17.71 3.36 17.30
CA THR A 98 16.71 4.28 16.77
C THR A 98 17.20 4.96 15.50
N LEU A 99 16.40 4.89 14.45
CA LEU A 99 16.54 5.67 13.22
C LEU A 99 15.39 6.68 13.14
N SER A 100 15.68 7.91 12.76
CA SER A 100 14.64 8.94 12.58
C SER A 100 14.97 9.95 11.50
N ASP A 101 13.94 10.65 11.03
CA ASP A 101 14.04 11.80 10.15
C ASP A 101 14.84 11.48 8.86
N GLN A 102 14.44 10.42 8.15
CA GLN A 102 15.02 9.97 6.88
C GLN A 102 16.46 9.41 7.01
N ALA A 103 16.94 9.15 8.20
CA ALA A 103 18.21 8.46 8.38
C ALA A 103 18.15 7.03 7.82
N LYS A 104 19.27 6.52 7.33
CA LYS A 104 19.37 5.21 6.73
C LYS A 104 20.35 4.32 7.48
N ALA A 105 19.97 3.06 7.71
CA ALA A 105 20.85 2.03 8.21
C ALA A 105 20.83 0.81 7.30
N ILE A 106 22.01 0.25 7.00
CA ILE A 106 22.18 -0.82 6.01
C ILE A 106 22.91 -1.98 6.66
N GLY A 107 22.27 -3.13 6.71
CA GLY A 107 22.84 -4.36 7.24
C GLY A 107 21.89 -5.14 8.12
N LEU A 108 22.34 -6.29 8.61
CA LEU A 108 21.60 -7.16 9.53
C LEU A 108 21.98 -6.85 10.99
N MET A 109 21.08 -7.19 11.90
CA MET A 109 21.26 -7.00 13.33
C MET A 109 21.17 -8.33 14.07
N GLN A 110 21.95 -8.50 15.15
CA GLN A 110 22.04 -9.74 15.89
C GLN A 110 21.88 -9.57 17.39
N GLN A 111 20.78 -10.04 17.93
CA GLN A 111 20.60 -10.32 19.34
C GLN A 111 21.22 -11.67 19.68
N GLN A 112 22.19 -11.69 20.58
CA GLN A 112 22.73 -12.96 21.04
C GLN A 112 21.93 -13.54 22.21
N SER A 113 22.00 -14.89 22.30
CA SER A 113 21.48 -15.66 23.43
C SER A 113 22.47 -16.76 23.81
N LYS A 114 22.48 -17.16 25.06
CA LYS A 114 23.23 -18.31 25.56
C LYS A 114 22.43 -19.04 26.64
N GLY A 115 21.99 -20.23 26.35
CA GLY A 115 21.02 -20.94 27.19
C GLY A 115 19.71 -20.14 27.34
N ASN A 116 19.32 -19.84 28.58
CA ASN A 116 18.13 -19.04 28.87
C ASN A 116 18.42 -17.54 29.00
N VAL A 117 19.67 -17.11 28.76
CA VAL A 117 20.03 -15.71 28.81
C VAL A 117 19.95 -15.10 27.42
N HIS A 118 19.07 -14.14 27.23
CA HIS A 118 18.90 -13.40 26.00
C HIS A 118 19.28 -11.92 26.21
N SER A 119 20.01 -11.36 25.28
CA SER A 119 20.15 -9.90 25.18
C SER A 119 18.85 -9.27 24.73
N LYS A 120 18.76 -7.95 24.82
CA LYS A 120 17.67 -7.16 24.26
C LYS A 120 18.20 -6.26 23.14
N LEU A 121 17.54 -6.29 22.00
CA LEU A 121 17.80 -5.39 20.88
C LEU A 121 16.47 -4.88 20.33
N ASP A 122 16.05 -3.72 20.80
CA ASP A 122 14.87 -3.03 20.27
C ASP A 122 15.27 -2.12 19.13
N VAL A 123 14.54 -2.20 18.02
CA VAL A 123 14.77 -1.39 16.82
C VAL A 123 13.56 -0.49 16.56
N HIS A 124 13.82 0.81 16.46
CA HIS A 124 12.81 1.83 16.15
C HIS A 124 13.20 2.54 14.86
N VAL A 125 12.29 2.55 13.89
CA VAL A 125 12.46 3.23 12.60
C VAL A 125 11.32 4.22 12.43
N ASN A 126 11.64 5.51 12.53
CA ASN A 126 10.64 6.57 12.66
C ASN A 126 10.80 7.63 11.55
N ASN A 127 9.72 8.35 11.23
CA ASN A 127 9.76 9.56 10.39
C ASN A 127 10.52 9.37 9.06
N GLN A 128 10.08 8.40 8.25
CA GLN A 128 10.64 8.08 6.94
C GLN A 128 12.10 7.60 6.97
N ALA A 129 12.63 7.24 8.12
CA ALA A 129 13.91 6.56 8.20
C ALA A 129 13.81 5.15 7.60
N VAL A 130 14.93 4.60 7.15
CA VAL A 130 15.00 3.35 6.40
C VAL A 130 15.98 2.38 7.10
N TRP A 131 15.48 1.20 7.45
CA TRP A 131 16.33 0.06 7.71
C TRP A 131 16.36 -0.84 6.47
N GLU A 132 17.48 -0.78 5.75
CA GLU A 132 17.74 -1.61 4.56
C GLU A 132 18.44 -2.90 4.99
N LEU A 133 17.81 -4.03 4.70
CA LEU A 133 18.41 -5.33 4.94
C LEU A 133 19.48 -5.60 3.88
N LYS A 134 20.67 -5.94 4.35
CA LYS A 134 21.79 -6.35 3.50
C LYS A 134 22.41 -7.60 4.12
N GLN A 135 22.54 -8.66 3.35
CA GLN A 135 23.16 -9.90 3.80
C GLN A 135 24.58 -9.68 4.37
N LYS A 136 24.95 -10.51 5.33
CA LYS A 136 26.26 -10.60 5.94
C LYS A 136 26.89 -11.94 5.51
N GLY A 137 27.83 -11.92 4.57
CA GLY A 137 28.27 -13.17 3.92
C GLY A 137 27.04 -13.94 3.37
N ASP A 138 26.83 -15.17 3.81
CA ASP A 138 25.66 -16.00 3.44
C ASP A 138 24.46 -15.83 4.41
N GLU A 139 24.61 -15.05 5.50
CA GLU A 139 23.53 -14.85 6.46
C GLU A 139 22.54 -13.78 5.95
N GLN A 140 21.24 -14.13 5.97
CA GLN A 140 20.14 -13.27 5.56
C GLN A 140 19.13 -13.03 6.71
N ARG A 141 19.46 -13.45 7.94
CA ARG A 141 18.58 -13.33 9.09
C ARG A 141 19.08 -12.26 10.06
N SER A 142 18.20 -11.34 10.42
CA SER A 142 18.32 -10.53 11.63
C SER A 142 17.59 -11.20 12.78
N THR A 143 18.16 -11.16 13.98
CA THR A 143 17.51 -11.56 15.23
C THR A 143 17.47 -10.38 16.15
N ILE A 144 16.29 -9.93 16.54
CA ILE A 144 16.08 -8.75 17.40
C ILE A 144 14.94 -9.03 18.39
N ASN A 145 14.77 -8.18 19.39
CA ASN A 145 13.72 -8.34 20.39
C ASN A 145 12.36 -7.83 19.85
N ALA A 146 12.34 -6.61 19.36
CA ALA A 146 11.17 -5.98 18.79
C ALA A 146 11.55 -5.03 17.67
N LEU A 147 10.62 -4.84 16.70
CA LEU A 147 10.72 -3.84 15.65
C LEU A 147 9.51 -2.92 15.69
N THR A 148 9.75 -1.62 15.77
CA THR A 148 8.73 -0.59 15.65
C THR A 148 8.98 0.24 14.40
N LEU A 149 7.96 0.33 13.54
CA LEU A 149 7.93 1.22 12.38
C LEU A 149 6.86 2.31 12.63
N ASP A 150 7.28 3.52 12.97
CA ASP A 150 6.39 4.67 13.10
C ASP A 150 6.64 5.64 11.94
N ASN A 151 5.87 5.50 10.86
CA ASN A 151 6.16 6.14 9.58
C ASN A 151 7.58 5.83 9.07
N GLY A 152 8.12 4.66 9.43
CA GLY A 152 9.43 4.16 9.06
C GLY A 152 9.35 3.08 8.00
N ILE A 153 10.48 2.73 7.41
CA ILE A 153 10.59 1.81 6.28
C ILE A 153 11.51 0.64 6.62
N LEU A 154 11.01 -0.59 6.47
CA LEU A 154 11.82 -1.80 6.40
C LEU A 154 12.01 -2.16 4.92
N ASP A 155 13.23 -2.00 4.42
CA ASP A 155 13.57 -2.25 3.01
C ASP A 155 14.27 -3.61 2.86
N ALA A 156 13.54 -4.61 2.35
CA ALA A 156 14.05 -5.94 2.02
C ALA A 156 14.22 -6.16 0.51
N SER A 157 14.16 -5.08 -0.28
CA SER A 157 14.16 -5.11 -1.74
C SER A 157 15.55 -5.19 -2.37
N LYS A 158 16.62 -5.01 -1.59
CA LYS A 158 17.96 -4.79 -2.10
C LYS A 158 18.94 -5.87 -1.70
N ASN A 159 20.07 -5.87 -2.40
CA ASN A 159 21.21 -6.72 -2.07
C ASN A 159 20.92 -8.23 -2.17
N ALA A 160 20.19 -8.63 -3.22
CA ALA A 160 20.10 -10.04 -3.57
C ALA A 160 21.49 -10.62 -3.86
N PRO A 161 21.80 -11.82 -3.35
CA PRO A 161 23.02 -12.50 -3.73
C PRO A 161 23.00 -12.81 -5.23
N ASN A 162 24.05 -12.39 -5.94
CA ASN A 162 24.31 -12.74 -7.34
C ASN A 162 23.23 -12.34 -8.38
N GLY A 163 22.48 -11.28 -8.17
CA GLY A 163 21.78 -10.55 -9.23
C GLY A 163 20.60 -11.22 -9.94
N SER A 164 20.26 -12.48 -9.66
CA SER A 164 19.21 -13.20 -10.39
C SER A 164 18.31 -14.11 -9.53
N ALA A 165 18.70 -14.46 -8.33
CA ALA A 165 17.81 -15.09 -7.36
C ALA A 165 17.21 -14.00 -6.47
N GLY A 166 15.92 -14.05 -6.18
CA GLY A 166 15.29 -13.14 -5.23
C GLY A 166 15.96 -13.20 -3.84
N THR A 167 15.70 -12.20 -3.02
CA THR A 167 16.14 -12.19 -1.62
C THR A 167 15.28 -13.15 -0.78
N ASP A 168 15.84 -13.75 0.27
CA ASP A 168 15.08 -14.51 1.28
C ASP A 168 15.48 -14.00 2.68
N TYR A 169 15.15 -12.75 2.97
CA TYR A 169 15.46 -12.14 4.26
C TYR A 169 14.52 -12.64 5.36
N LYS A 170 15.08 -12.73 6.58
CA LYS A 170 14.34 -13.11 7.78
C LYS A 170 14.58 -12.10 8.89
N VAL A 171 13.51 -11.70 9.56
CA VAL A 171 13.57 -10.92 10.79
C VAL A 171 12.93 -11.74 11.90
N LYS A 172 13.79 -12.33 12.76
CA LYS A 172 13.37 -13.10 13.90
C LYS A 172 13.19 -12.19 15.11
N LEU A 173 12.02 -12.28 15.75
CA LEU A 173 11.62 -11.48 16.88
C LEU A 173 11.52 -12.36 18.13
N VAL A 174 12.44 -12.16 19.10
CA VAL A 174 12.54 -12.97 20.30
C VAL A 174 12.70 -12.10 21.51
N GLN A 175 11.75 -12.18 22.45
CA GLN A 175 11.82 -11.45 23.73
C GLN A 175 12.92 -12.00 24.63
N GLN A 176 13.31 -11.23 25.66
CA GLN A 176 14.34 -11.64 26.63
C GLN A 176 13.98 -12.92 27.40
N ASP A 177 12.69 -13.19 27.56
CA ASP A 177 12.19 -14.43 28.18
C ASP A 177 12.09 -15.61 27.18
N GLY A 178 12.54 -15.43 25.95
CA GLY A 178 12.49 -16.42 24.89
C GLY A 178 11.12 -16.51 24.17
N THR A 179 10.14 -15.73 24.56
CA THR A 179 8.84 -15.69 23.89
C THR A 179 8.90 -14.97 22.55
N VAL A 180 7.86 -15.14 21.75
CA VAL A 180 7.75 -14.55 20.41
C VAL A 180 7.57 -13.04 20.51
N GLY A 181 8.42 -12.29 19.83
CA GLY A 181 8.34 -10.84 19.74
C GLY A 181 7.35 -10.36 18.67
N THR A 182 7.20 -9.04 18.57
CA THR A 182 6.23 -8.40 17.67
C THR A 182 6.88 -7.31 16.83
N LEU A 183 6.58 -7.29 15.53
CA LEU A 183 6.73 -6.12 14.69
C LEU A 183 5.47 -5.26 14.83
N THR A 184 5.63 -4.03 15.32
CA THR A 184 4.56 -3.05 15.41
C THR A 184 4.76 -1.96 14.35
N SER A 185 3.75 -1.72 13.51
CA SER A 185 3.81 -0.74 12.43
C SER A 185 2.65 0.26 12.56
N THR A 186 2.98 1.55 12.61
CA THR A 186 2.01 2.65 12.52
C THR A 186 2.39 3.51 11.32
N ASN A 187 1.54 3.53 10.28
CA ASN A 187 1.84 4.17 9.00
C ASN A 187 3.21 3.75 8.41
N GLY A 188 3.75 2.62 8.85
CA GLY A 188 5.06 2.12 8.42
C GLY A 188 4.97 1.36 7.11
N GLU A 189 6.10 1.26 6.43
CA GLU A 189 6.23 0.59 5.14
C GLU A 189 7.16 -0.61 5.23
N ILE A 190 6.77 -1.70 4.59
CA ILE A 190 7.64 -2.83 4.26
C ILE A 190 7.72 -2.88 2.74
N THR A 191 8.93 -2.88 2.18
CA THR A 191 9.12 -2.97 0.73
C THR A 191 9.99 -4.15 0.33
N LEU A 192 9.49 -4.94 -0.61
CA LEU A 192 10.23 -5.96 -1.35
C LEU A 192 10.41 -5.54 -2.82
N ALA A 193 9.74 -4.45 -3.24
CA ALA A 193 9.67 -4.04 -4.63
C ALA A 193 11.03 -3.59 -5.18
N ASN A 194 11.50 -4.29 -6.23
CA ASN A 194 12.73 -4.04 -6.97
C ASN A 194 12.59 -4.44 -8.44
N SER A 195 13.61 -4.99 -9.08
CA SER A 195 13.54 -5.54 -10.45
C SER A 195 13.23 -7.04 -10.51
N SER A 196 13.02 -7.69 -9.36
CA SER A 196 12.70 -9.11 -9.20
C SER A 196 11.23 -9.31 -8.84
N TYR A 197 10.72 -10.52 -8.92
CA TYR A 197 9.34 -10.89 -8.57
C TYR A 197 9.29 -12.09 -7.62
N ASN A 198 10.40 -12.47 -7.03
CA ASN A 198 10.54 -13.66 -6.20
C ASN A 198 11.29 -13.37 -4.90
N ASP A 199 11.24 -12.13 -4.44
CA ASP A 199 11.78 -11.75 -3.16
C ASP A 199 10.89 -12.22 -2.02
N LYS A 200 11.52 -12.65 -0.94
CA LYS A 200 10.83 -13.12 0.26
C LYS A 200 11.34 -12.41 1.50
N LEU A 201 10.41 -11.95 2.32
CA LEU A 201 10.68 -11.52 3.69
C LEU A 201 9.86 -12.38 4.64
N THR A 202 10.54 -13.02 5.59
CA THR A 202 9.89 -13.75 6.67
C THR A 202 10.02 -12.98 7.98
N ILE A 203 8.90 -12.62 8.58
CA ILE A 203 8.82 -12.14 9.96
C ILE A 203 8.59 -13.36 10.85
N GLU A 204 9.66 -13.82 11.50
CA GLU A 204 9.56 -14.90 12.49
C GLU A 204 9.12 -14.30 13.83
N GLY A 205 7.81 -14.00 13.93
CA GLY A 205 7.20 -13.28 15.04
C GLY A 205 5.76 -12.88 14.74
N ASN A 206 5.18 -12.09 15.64
CA ASN A 206 3.87 -11.47 15.43
C ASN A 206 4.00 -10.18 14.62
N TYR A 207 2.93 -9.84 13.92
CA TYR A 207 2.80 -8.61 13.15
C TYR A 207 1.55 -7.84 13.58
N LYS A 208 1.73 -6.57 13.93
CA LYS A 208 0.61 -5.68 14.29
C LYS A 208 0.75 -4.36 13.56
N ALA A 209 -0.24 -4.02 12.73
CA ALA A 209 -0.17 -2.81 11.92
C ALA A 209 -1.41 -1.93 12.06
N THR A 210 -1.17 -0.63 12.06
CA THR A 210 -2.19 0.40 11.87
C THR A 210 -1.81 1.20 10.63
N ASN A 211 -2.61 1.09 9.56
CA ASN A 211 -2.33 1.72 8.27
C ASN A 211 -0.95 1.34 7.69
N GLY A 212 -0.52 0.10 7.86
CA GLY A 212 0.73 -0.39 7.27
C GLY A 212 0.67 -0.40 5.74
N ILE A 213 1.84 -0.33 5.10
CA ILE A 213 1.99 -0.43 3.65
C ILE A 213 2.95 -1.57 3.34
N LEU A 214 2.55 -2.48 2.46
CA LEU A 214 3.42 -3.52 1.91
C LEU A 214 3.55 -3.30 0.40
N LYS A 215 4.77 -3.07 -0.09
CA LYS A 215 5.07 -2.95 -1.52
C LYS A 215 5.71 -4.23 -2.04
N VAL A 216 5.15 -4.78 -3.09
CA VAL A 216 5.58 -6.03 -3.73
C VAL A 216 5.64 -5.88 -5.24
N ASN A 217 6.53 -6.63 -5.89
CA ASN A 217 6.43 -6.84 -7.33
C ASN A 217 5.58 -8.09 -7.60
N THR A 218 4.71 -8.00 -8.60
CA THR A 218 3.92 -9.13 -9.07
C THR A 218 3.99 -9.19 -10.58
N LYS A 219 4.38 -10.33 -11.13
CA LYS A 219 4.33 -10.61 -12.56
C LYS A 219 3.12 -11.50 -12.83
N TRP A 220 2.23 -11.02 -13.65
CA TRP A 220 1.10 -11.78 -14.14
C TRP A 220 1.47 -12.50 -15.41
N ASN A 221 1.04 -13.74 -15.54
CA ASN A 221 1.08 -14.45 -16.79
C ASN A 221 -0.38 -14.69 -17.24
N SER A 222 -0.79 -14.04 -18.31
CA SER A 222 -2.14 -14.17 -18.88
C SER A 222 -2.37 -15.54 -19.53
N ASP A 223 -1.30 -16.24 -19.86
CA ASP A 223 -1.35 -17.47 -20.68
C ASP A 223 -1.19 -18.74 -19.83
N ASP A 224 -0.79 -18.60 -18.57
CA ASP A 224 -0.59 -19.74 -17.66
C ASP A 224 -1.22 -19.46 -16.29
N VAL A 225 -2.20 -20.27 -15.96
CA VAL A 225 -2.96 -20.23 -14.71
C VAL A 225 -2.07 -20.38 -13.47
N ASN A 226 -0.92 -21.03 -13.63
CA ASN A 226 0.09 -21.25 -12.58
C ASN A 226 1.30 -20.31 -12.69
N GLY A 227 1.31 -19.42 -13.65
CA GLY A 227 2.49 -18.66 -14.04
C GLY A 227 2.66 -17.30 -13.36
N GLY A 228 1.77 -16.90 -12.46
CA GLY A 228 1.95 -15.68 -11.67
C GLY A 228 3.09 -15.85 -10.66
N ILE A 229 4.03 -14.89 -10.65
CA ILE A 229 5.14 -14.83 -9.68
C ILE A 229 4.99 -13.53 -8.91
N SER A 230 5.16 -13.57 -7.60
CA SER A 230 5.11 -12.39 -6.73
C SER A 230 6.11 -12.49 -5.60
N ASP A 231 6.59 -11.33 -5.15
CA ASP A 231 7.23 -11.23 -3.86
C ASP A 231 6.28 -11.70 -2.76
N LEU A 232 6.85 -12.19 -1.66
CA LEU A 232 6.12 -12.81 -0.57
C LEU A 232 6.53 -12.25 0.79
N LEU A 233 5.57 -11.73 1.54
CA LEU A 233 5.70 -11.53 2.98
C LEU A 233 5.15 -12.75 3.72
N GLU A 234 5.98 -13.41 4.51
CA GLU A 234 5.60 -14.51 5.39
C GLU A 234 5.67 -14.10 6.85
N ILE A 235 4.62 -14.40 7.63
CA ILE A 235 4.51 -14.12 9.06
C ILE A 235 4.27 -15.44 9.77
N THR A 236 5.19 -15.85 10.65
CA THR A 236 5.06 -17.14 11.35
C THR A 236 4.15 -17.08 12.58
N GLY A 237 3.98 -15.91 13.17
CA GLY A 237 3.05 -15.65 14.28
C GLY A 237 1.70 -15.12 13.80
N ASN A 238 1.03 -14.41 14.70
CA ASN A 238 -0.27 -13.79 14.43
C ASN A 238 -0.12 -12.47 13.65
N ALA A 239 -1.12 -12.14 12.84
CA ALA A 239 -1.22 -10.83 12.19
C ALA A 239 -2.49 -10.11 12.63
N GLU A 240 -2.33 -8.84 13.04
CA GLU A 240 -3.43 -7.98 13.52
C GLU A 240 -3.39 -6.61 12.82
N GLY A 241 -4.55 -5.97 12.78
CA GLY A 241 -4.71 -4.59 12.31
C GLY A 241 -4.90 -4.48 10.80
N THR A 242 -4.33 -3.46 10.16
CA THR A 242 -4.58 -3.15 8.74
C THR A 242 -3.30 -2.84 7.99
N THR A 243 -3.14 -3.47 6.82
CA THR A 243 -2.03 -3.23 5.89
C THR A 243 -2.54 -3.15 4.46
N LYS A 244 -2.17 -2.08 3.76
CA LYS A 244 -2.43 -1.94 2.33
C LYS A 244 -1.31 -2.58 1.53
N VAL A 245 -1.64 -3.53 0.67
CA VAL A 245 -0.70 -4.13 -0.27
C VAL A 245 -0.75 -3.36 -1.60
N VAL A 246 0.42 -2.97 -2.09
CA VAL A 246 0.61 -2.22 -3.34
C VAL A 246 1.48 -3.04 -4.27
N SER A 247 0.96 -3.34 -5.46
CA SER A 247 1.73 -4.02 -6.51
C SER A 247 2.44 -3.00 -7.39
N LEU A 248 3.76 -3.16 -7.55
CA LEU A 248 4.62 -2.30 -8.34
C LEU A 248 5.29 -3.06 -9.48
N LYS A 249 5.61 -2.35 -10.57
CA LYS A 249 6.53 -2.83 -11.62
C LYS A 249 7.97 -2.72 -11.14
N ALA A 250 8.88 -3.36 -11.88
CA ALA A 250 10.32 -3.27 -11.66
C ALA A 250 10.89 -1.84 -11.69
N ASP A 251 10.24 -0.91 -12.37
CA ASP A 251 10.61 0.50 -12.44
C ASP A 251 10.03 1.34 -11.27
N GLY A 252 9.35 0.71 -10.33
CA GLY A 252 8.71 1.35 -9.19
C GLY A 252 7.36 2.02 -9.49
N THR A 253 6.88 1.93 -10.74
CA THR A 253 5.55 2.43 -11.10
C THR A 253 4.45 1.45 -10.72
N GLU A 254 3.19 1.94 -10.65
CA GLU A 254 2.04 1.09 -10.36
C GLU A 254 1.94 -0.03 -11.39
N ASN A 255 1.82 -1.27 -10.91
CA ASN A 255 1.72 -2.44 -11.76
C ASN A 255 0.30 -2.54 -12.35
N MET A 256 0.20 -2.27 -13.66
CA MET A 256 -1.02 -2.50 -14.40
C MET A 256 -0.93 -3.83 -15.15
N ILE A 257 -1.95 -4.66 -15.02
CA ILE A 257 -2.00 -5.97 -15.65
C ILE A 257 -2.59 -5.85 -17.03
N ASP A 258 -1.85 -6.31 -18.04
CA ASP A 258 -2.35 -6.40 -19.40
C ASP A 258 -3.22 -7.64 -19.57
N GLY A 259 -4.40 -7.49 -20.20
CA GLY A 259 -5.22 -8.61 -20.60
C GLY A 259 -6.72 -8.36 -20.66
N THR A 260 -7.41 -9.19 -21.42
CA THR A 260 -8.87 -9.25 -21.46
C THR A 260 -9.38 -10.08 -20.30
N ILE A 261 -10.18 -9.47 -19.45
CA ILE A 261 -10.69 -10.06 -18.19
C ILE A 261 -11.54 -11.29 -18.39
N GLY A 262 -12.22 -11.43 -19.53
CA GLY A 262 -13.10 -12.56 -19.78
C GLY A 262 -12.38 -13.92 -19.76
N SER A 263 -11.13 -13.98 -20.22
CA SER A 263 -10.31 -15.19 -20.21
C SER A 263 -9.54 -15.38 -18.89
N ILE A 264 -9.29 -14.31 -18.14
CA ILE A 264 -8.49 -14.30 -16.91
C ILE A 264 -9.37 -14.62 -15.68
N ALA A 265 -10.64 -14.19 -15.67
CA ALA A 265 -11.48 -14.17 -14.48
C ALA A 265 -11.76 -15.54 -13.83
N ALA A 266 -11.94 -16.60 -14.63
CA ALA A 266 -12.31 -17.91 -14.10
C ALA A 266 -11.15 -18.65 -13.46
N ASP A 267 -9.94 -18.45 -13.97
CA ASP A 267 -8.78 -19.26 -13.63
C ASP A 267 -7.87 -18.62 -12.59
N LEU A 268 -7.80 -17.27 -12.53
CA LEU A 268 -7.05 -16.54 -11.51
C LEU A 268 -7.61 -16.76 -10.09
N ALA A 269 -8.91 -16.98 -9.94
CA ALA A 269 -9.53 -17.28 -8.66
C ALA A 269 -9.05 -18.61 -8.05
N LYS A 270 -8.59 -19.54 -8.88
CA LYS A 270 -8.16 -20.87 -8.44
C LYS A 270 -6.66 -20.97 -8.12
N ASN A 271 -5.83 -20.16 -8.76
CA ASN A 271 -4.38 -20.36 -8.80
C ASN A 271 -3.56 -19.08 -8.52
N SER A 272 -4.14 -18.12 -7.84
CA SER A 272 -3.45 -16.87 -7.52
C SER A 272 -2.27 -17.11 -6.58
N THR A 273 -1.11 -16.57 -6.95
CA THR A 273 0.09 -16.61 -6.12
C THR A 273 -0.10 -15.78 -4.85
N ALA A 274 0.22 -16.37 -3.71
CA ALA A 274 0.15 -15.66 -2.44
C ALA A 274 1.20 -14.53 -2.40
N VAL A 275 0.78 -13.35 -1.94
CA VAL A 275 1.66 -12.19 -1.67
C VAL A 275 1.89 -12.00 -0.17
N VAL A 276 1.01 -12.57 0.67
CA VAL A 276 1.19 -12.64 2.11
C VAL A 276 0.75 -14.02 2.59
N ARG A 277 1.51 -14.60 3.51
CA ARG A 277 1.16 -15.82 4.26
C ARG A 277 1.27 -15.58 5.74
N VAL A 278 0.25 -15.94 6.50
CA VAL A 278 0.23 -15.88 7.96
C VAL A 278 -0.01 -17.27 8.50
N GLN A 279 0.96 -17.82 9.24
CA GLN A 279 0.87 -19.17 9.80
C GLN A 279 0.06 -19.20 11.11
N GLY A 280 0.01 -18.07 11.84
CA GLY A 280 -0.81 -17.91 13.03
C GLY A 280 -2.22 -17.39 12.72
N GLU A 281 -2.84 -16.82 13.72
CA GLU A 281 -4.16 -16.21 13.58
C GLU A 281 -4.11 -14.93 12.74
N SER A 282 -5.06 -14.78 11.83
CA SER A 282 -5.20 -13.59 11.01
C SER A 282 -6.66 -13.39 10.60
N ASN A 283 -7.10 -12.12 10.62
CA ASN A 283 -8.39 -11.73 10.08
C ASN A 283 -8.27 -11.56 8.57
N LEU A 284 -9.26 -12.03 7.81
CA LEU A 284 -9.30 -11.94 6.36
C LEU A 284 -9.18 -10.51 5.79
N LYS A 285 -9.36 -9.49 6.63
CA LYS A 285 -9.25 -8.06 6.26
C LYS A 285 -7.95 -7.39 6.72
N ASN A 286 -7.02 -8.13 7.34
CA ASN A 286 -5.78 -7.54 7.83
C ASN A 286 -4.90 -7.02 6.69
N PHE A 287 -4.99 -7.65 5.53
CA PHE A 287 -4.31 -7.20 4.32
C PHE A 287 -5.35 -6.91 3.23
N THR A 288 -5.27 -5.71 2.65
CA THR A 288 -6.17 -5.25 1.58
C THR A 288 -5.36 -4.62 0.46
N GLY A 289 -5.88 -4.63 -0.75
CA GLY A 289 -5.19 -4.00 -1.88
C GLY A 289 -6.06 -3.97 -3.12
N ILE A 290 -5.74 -3.04 -4.00
CA ILE A 290 -6.35 -2.89 -5.33
C ILE A 290 -5.21 -2.75 -6.33
N ALA A 291 -5.26 -3.51 -7.42
CA ALA A 291 -4.36 -3.36 -8.55
C ALA A 291 -5.15 -3.11 -9.82
N LYS A 292 -4.65 -2.23 -10.68
CA LYS A 292 -5.32 -1.86 -11.93
C LYS A 292 -5.01 -2.84 -13.05
N THR A 293 -5.93 -2.92 -14.02
CA THR A 293 -5.70 -3.60 -15.29
C THR A 293 -5.79 -2.62 -16.44
N THR A 294 -5.25 -2.96 -17.60
CA THR A 294 -5.46 -2.19 -18.84
C THR A 294 -6.86 -2.35 -19.40
N GLY A 295 -7.60 -3.35 -18.92
CA GLY A 295 -8.99 -3.64 -19.31
C GLY A 295 -10.03 -3.09 -18.31
N ALA A 296 -11.24 -3.61 -18.42
CA ALA A 296 -12.38 -3.20 -17.58
C ALA A 296 -12.34 -3.75 -16.15
N GLY A 297 -11.44 -4.68 -15.80
CA GLY A 297 -11.37 -5.29 -14.48
C GLY A 297 -10.40 -4.64 -13.53
N GLU A 298 -10.67 -4.90 -12.27
CA GLU A 298 -9.86 -4.50 -11.14
C GLU A 298 -9.49 -5.76 -10.37
N LEU A 299 -8.24 -5.83 -9.93
CA LEU A 299 -7.83 -6.86 -8.98
C LEU A 299 -8.00 -6.34 -7.57
N GLN A 300 -8.45 -7.22 -6.72
CA GLN A 300 -8.48 -6.97 -5.28
C GLN A 300 -7.70 -8.07 -4.57
N LEU A 301 -7.14 -7.72 -3.43
CA LEU A 301 -6.56 -8.71 -2.56
C LEU A 301 -7.68 -9.49 -1.86
N ALA A 302 -7.71 -10.79 -2.08
CA ALA A 302 -8.59 -11.73 -1.39
C ALA A 302 -7.76 -12.62 -0.44
N SER A 303 -8.43 -13.39 0.38
CA SER A 303 -7.79 -14.31 1.30
C SER A 303 -8.50 -15.66 1.35
N LYS A 304 -7.71 -16.70 1.61
CA LYS A 304 -8.20 -18.07 1.81
C LYS A 304 -7.42 -18.75 2.93
N LYS A 305 -8.03 -19.71 3.60
CA LYS A 305 -7.34 -20.59 4.53
C LYS A 305 -6.85 -21.84 3.80
N VAL A 306 -5.57 -22.16 3.99
CA VAL A 306 -4.93 -23.37 3.48
C VAL A 306 -4.31 -24.09 4.68
N GLY A 307 -5.02 -25.08 5.22
CA GLY A 307 -4.69 -25.66 6.52
C GLY A 307 -4.79 -24.64 7.65
N ASN A 308 -3.71 -24.46 8.39
CA ASN A 308 -3.62 -23.45 9.46
C ASN A 308 -3.12 -22.09 8.97
N THR A 309 -2.74 -21.97 7.70
CA THR A 309 -2.19 -20.74 7.11
C THR A 309 -3.28 -19.93 6.43
N THR A 310 -3.29 -18.61 6.65
CA THR A 310 -4.09 -17.68 5.86
C THR A 310 -3.22 -17.13 4.74
N GLU A 311 -3.63 -17.36 3.51
CA GLU A 311 -2.99 -16.80 2.31
C GLU A 311 -3.79 -15.63 1.76
N TYR A 312 -3.10 -14.54 1.40
CA TYR A 312 -3.64 -13.39 0.71
C TYR A 312 -3.07 -13.34 -0.71
N PHE A 313 -3.95 -13.17 -1.68
CA PHE A 313 -3.62 -13.25 -3.10
C PHE A 313 -4.47 -12.29 -3.93
N TRP A 314 -3.96 -11.91 -5.10
CA TRP A 314 -4.71 -11.08 -6.03
C TRP A 314 -5.78 -11.86 -6.77
N THR A 315 -6.97 -11.27 -6.94
CA THR A 315 -8.06 -11.87 -7.70
C THR A 315 -8.88 -10.82 -8.45
N VAL A 316 -9.42 -11.19 -9.60
CA VAL A 316 -10.34 -10.37 -10.41
C VAL A 316 -11.81 -10.72 -10.18
N VAL A 317 -12.08 -11.70 -9.33
CA VAL A 317 -13.43 -12.15 -9.01
C VAL A 317 -13.75 -11.99 -7.53
N SER A 318 -14.98 -11.60 -7.23
CA SER A 318 -15.49 -11.54 -5.86
C SER A 318 -15.74 -12.94 -5.29
N THR A 319 -16.05 -13.02 -3.99
CA THR A 319 -16.43 -14.26 -3.30
C THR A 319 -17.61 -14.99 -3.97
N ASN A 320 -18.45 -14.28 -4.73
CA ASN A 320 -19.58 -14.84 -5.47
C ASN A 320 -19.21 -15.23 -6.92
N ASN A 321 -17.95 -15.26 -7.25
CA ASN A 321 -17.42 -15.54 -8.60
C ASN A 321 -17.82 -14.53 -9.69
N ASP A 322 -18.24 -13.34 -9.29
CA ASP A 322 -18.55 -12.24 -10.19
C ASP A 322 -17.30 -11.40 -10.48
N ALA A 323 -17.11 -10.96 -11.73
CA ALA A 323 -16.01 -10.07 -12.10
C ALA A 323 -16.05 -8.74 -11.32
N ILE A 324 -14.87 -8.27 -10.90
CA ILE A 324 -14.70 -6.97 -10.29
C ILE A 324 -14.28 -5.98 -11.37
N TYR A 325 -15.10 -4.96 -11.59
CA TYR A 325 -14.84 -3.93 -12.61
C TYR A 325 -14.18 -2.70 -12.01
N THR A 326 -13.30 -2.05 -12.79
CA THR A 326 -12.70 -0.77 -12.41
C THR A 326 -13.78 0.29 -12.18
N ALA A 327 -13.49 1.28 -11.35
CA ALA A 327 -14.44 2.33 -11.01
C ALA A 327 -14.92 3.17 -12.22
N SER A 328 -14.16 3.19 -13.31
CA SER A 328 -14.54 3.89 -14.57
C SER A 328 -15.56 3.15 -15.42
N VAL A 329 -15.70 1.83 -15.28
CA VAL A 329 -16.63 1.02 -16.09
C VAL A 329 -18.08 1.46 -15.94
N PRO A 330 -18.61 1.74 -14.74
CA PRO A 330 -19.95 2.31 -14.59
C PRO A 330 -20.18 3.56 -15.44
N ALA A 331 -19.21 4.49 -15.43
CA ALA A 331 -19.34 5.71 -16.23
C ALA A 331 -19.48 5.40 -17.72
N TYR A 332 -18.63 4.55 -18.27
CA TYR A 332 -18.69 4.18 -19.69
C TYR A 332 -19.96 3.44 -20.07
N THR A 333 -20.54 2.65 -19.18
CA THR A 333 -21.77 1.89 -19.46
C THR A 333 -23.05 2.69 -19.23
N LEU A 334 -23.03 3.64 -18.28
CA LEU A 334 -24.23 4.38 -17.86
C LEU A 334 -24.38 5.73 -18.56
N ILE A 335 -23.28 6.40 -18.96
CA ILE A 335 -23.33 7.68 -19.69
C ILE A 335 -24.14 7.60 -20.99
N PRO A 336 -24.01 6.56 -21.85
CA PRO A 336 -24.85 6.46 -23.04
C PRO A 336 -26.34 6.41 -22.72
N ASN A 337 -26.76 5.68 -21.71
CA ASN A 337 -28.14 5.61 -21.26
C ASN A 337 -28.61 6.95 -20.69
N LEU A 338 -27.82 7.63 -19.91
CA LEU A 338 -28.13 8.97 -19.43
C LEU A 338 -28.29 9.97 -20.59
N ASN A 339 -27.38 9.93 -21.56
CA ASN A 339 -27.47 10.80 -22.74
C ASN A 339 -28.73 10.53 -23.56
N LEU A 340 -29.15 9.25 -23.69
CA LEU A 340 -30.39 8.88 -24.35
C LEU A 340 -31.60 9.44 -23.61
N GLU A 341 -31.64 9.34 -22.28
CA GLU A 341 -32.72 9.92 -21.46
C GLU A 341 -32.76 11.43 -21.57
N VAL A 342 -31.62 12.13 -21.55
CA VAL A 342 -31.51 13.57 -21.79
C VAL A 342 -32.06 13.90 -23.18
N GLY A 343 -31.70 13.11 -24.18
CA GLY A 343 -32.21 13.25 -25.55
C GLY A 343 -33.73 13.14 -25.61
N TYR A 344 -34.33 12.12 -25.01
CA TYR A 344 -35.80 11.95 -24.97
C TYR A 344 -36.49 13.13 -24.27
N GLU A 345 -35.95 13.59 -23.15
CA GLU A 345 -36.53 14.73 -22.43
C GLU A 345 -36.43 16.04 -23.26
N THR A 346 -35.39 16.21 -24.05
CA THR A 346 -35.22 17.42 -24.89
C THR A 346 -36.16 17.40 -26.12
N VAL A 347 -36.49 16.24 -26.66
CA VAL A 347 -37.47 16.15 -27.78
C VAL A 347 -38.87 16.48 -27.27
N GLY A 348 -39.32 15.78 -26.22
CA GLY A 348 -40.63 15.96 -25.63
C GLY A 348 -41.80 15.73 -26.60
N THR A 349 -42.99 15.45 -26.11
CA THR A 349 -44.21 15.38 -26.89
C THR A 349 -44.77 16.79 -27.20
N LEU A 350 -45.66 16.91 -28.17
CA LEU A 350 -46.35 18.16 -28.45
C LEU A 350 -47.12 18.68 -27.21
N HIS A 351 -47.74 17.80 -26.45
CA HIS A 351 -48.41 18.15 -25.20
C HIS A 351 -47.43 18.68 -24.12
N GLN A 352 -46.28 18.07 -23.95
CA GLN A 352 -45.25 18.55 -23.02
C GLN A 352 -44.68 19.90 -23.43
N ARG A 353 -44.65 20.23 -24.73
CA ARG A 353 -44.18 21.54 -25.22
C ARG A 353 -45.21 22.61 -25.07
N ARG A 354 -46.47 22.32 -25.39
CA ARG A 354 -47.54 23.31 -25.49
C ARG A 354 -48.59 23.27 -24.37
N GLY A 355 -48.54 22.23 -23.51
CA GLY A 355 -49.50 22.05 -22.42
C GLY A 355 -50.93 21.95 -22.89
N GLU A 356 -51.90 22.21 -22.02
CA GLU A 356 -53.31 22.23 -22.32
C GLU A 356 -53.75 23.40 -23.22
N ASN A 357 -52.96 24.44 -23.33
CA ASN A 357 -53.21 25.53 -24.29
C ASN A 357 -53.25 25.04 -25.73
N GLN A 358 -52.82 23.82 -25.98
CA GLN A 358 -52.97 23.13 -27.26
C GLN A 358 -54.45 22.96 -27.66
N ALA A 359 -55.30 22.59 -26.74
CA ALA A 359 -56.73 22.41 -27.00
C ALA A 359 -57.46 23.77 -27.12
N LEU A 360 -57.15 24.70 -26.24
CA LEU A 360 -57.81 26.00 -26.18
C LEU A 360 -57.42 26.94 -27.32
N SER A 361 -56.17 26.93 -27.76
CA SER A 361 -55.71 27.74 -28.87
C SER A 361 -56.13 27.22 -30.24
N TRP A 362 -56.58 26.00 -30.29
CA TRP A 362 -56.93 25.31 -31.53
C TRP A 362 -58.26 25.72 -32.12
N GLU A 363 -59.20 26.11 -31.25
CA GLU A 363 -60.54 26.55 -31.66
C GLU A 363 -60.66 28.05 -31.90
N LYS A 364 -59.78 28.84 -31.31
CA LYS A 364 -59.94 30.31 -31.24
C LYS A 364 -58.98 31.17 -32.04
N SER A 365 -57.90 30.60 -32.61
CA SER A 365 -56.91 31.47 -33.24
C SER A 365 -56.60 31.08 -34.67
N GLN A 366 -56.89 32.00 -35.57
CA GLN A 366 -56.27 32.06 -36.88
C GLN A 366 -54.82 32.59 -36.82
N ALA A 367 -54.20 32.56 -35.65
CA ALA A 367 -52.85 33.03 -35.50
C ALA A 367 -51.88 31.93 -35.90
N ASN A 368 -51.20 32.14 -37.00
CA ASN A 368 -50.17 31.23 -37.53
C ASN A 368 -48.84 31.24 -36.73
N ASN A 369 -48.76 31.99 -35.66
CA ASN A 369 -47.54 32.19 -34.85
C ASN A 369 -47.83 31.95 -33.39
N GLN A 370 -47.08 31.06 -32.76
CA GLN A 370 -47.19 30.78 -31.33
C GLN A 370 -45.81 30.62 -30.67
N ILE A 371 -45.61 31.32 -29.54
CA ILE A 371 -44.43 31.19 -28.69
C ILE A 371 -44.81 30.24 -27.57
N TRP A 372 -43.89 29.36 -27.23
CA TRP A 372 -44.01 28.42 -26.13
C TRP A 372 -42.71 28.36 -25.29
N GLY A 373 -42.81 27.95 -24.04
CA GLY A 373 -41.68 27.66 -23.17
C GLY A 373 -42.00 26.52 -22.24
N ARG A 374 -41.02 25.74 -21.91
CA ARG A 374 -41.13 24.70 -20.90
C ARG A 374 -39.89 24.63 -19.99
N ILE A 375 -40.12 24.16 -18.78
CA ILE A 375 -39.07 23.79 -17.82
C ILE A 375 -39.02 22.27 -17.80
N ILE A 376 -37.80 21.74 -17.75
CA ILE A 376 -37.51 20.32 -17.65
C ILE A 376 -36.93 20.06 -16.27
N GLY A 377 -37.49 19.11 -15.55
CA GLY A 377 -36.99 18.63 -14.29
C GLY A 377 -37.25 17.13 -14.16
N LYS A 378 -36.20 16.32 -13.93
CA LYS A 378 -36.34 14.87 -13.80
C LYS A 378 -35.24 14.32 -12.92
N HIS A 379 -35.59 13.42 -12.03
CA HIS A 379 -34.62 12.60 -11.34
C HIS A 379 -34.54 11.25 -12.02
N ILE A 380 -33.31 10.80 -12.31
CA ILE A 380 -33.02 9.51 -12.95
C ILE A 380 -32.22 8.69 -11.95
N ALA A 381 -32.77 7.54 -11.55
CA ALA A 381 -32.09 6.55 -10.72
C ALA A 381 -32.04 5.24 -11.47
N LEU A 382 -30.84 4.69 -11.62
CA LEU A 382 -30.62 3.37 -12.20
C LEU A 382 -29.89 2.53 -11.15
N ASP A 383 -30.54 1.52 -10.63
CA ASP A 383 -29.98 0.58 -9.66
C ASP A 383 -29.47 -0.66 -10.40
N GLY A 384 -28.16 -0.72 -10.54
CA GLY A 384 -27.46 -1.85 -11.11
C GLY A 384 -26.77 -2.70 -10.05
N LYS A 385 -26.25 -3.84 -10.47
CA LYS A 385 -25.45 -4.69 -9.57
C LYS A 385 -24.08 -4.07 -9.32
N LYS A 386 -23.60 -4.14 -8.07
CA LYS A 386 -22.28 -3.71 -7.63
C LYS A 386 -22.08 -2.19 -7.79
N ARG A 387 -21.14 -1.76 -8.65
CA ARG A 387 -20.82 -0.35 -8.91
C ARG A 387 -21.67 0.29 -10.02
N LEU A 388 -22.64 -0.45 -10.61
CA LEU A 388 -23.46 0.01 -11.73
C LEU A 388 -24.69 0.81 -11.24
N ASN A 389 -24.50 1.76 -10.36
CA ASN A 389 -25.55 2.65 -9.86
C ASN A 389 -25.35 4.04 -10.45
N LEU A 390 -26.43 4.64 -10.92
CA LEU A 390 -26.47 6.02 -11.40
C LEU A 390 -27.60 6.76 -10.70
N SER A 391 -27.29 7.93 -10.19
CA SER A 391 -28.27 8.90 -9.71
C SER A 391 -27.94 10.24 -10.37
N ALA A 392 -28.87 10.78 -11.13
CA ALA A 392 -28.68 12.04 -11.83
C ALA A 392 -29.93 12.91 -11.73
N ASN A 393 -29.72 14.22 -11.57
CA ASN A 393 -30.76 15.22 -11.65
C ASN A 393 -30.65 15.97 -12.98
N LEU A 394 -31.72 15.89 -13.77
CA LEU A 394 -31.84 16.63 -15.01
C LEU A 394 -32.61 17.90 -14.77
N ALA A 395 -32.07 19.04 -15.18
CA ALA A 395 -32.70 20.34 -15.15
C ALA A 395 -32.49 21.06 -16.48
N GLY A 396 -33.49 21.76 -16.95
CA GLY A 396 -33.36 22.49 -18.19
C GLY A 396 -34.57 23.37 -18.53
N PHE A 397 -34.43 24.11 -19.60
CA PHE A 397 -35.50 24.90 -20.17
C PHE A 397 -35.43 24.90 -21.69
N GLN A 398 -36.59 25.14 -22.32
CA GLN A 398 -36.68 25.33 -23.75
C GLN A 398 -37.64 26.46 -24.05
N PHE A 399 -37.33 27.24 -25.08
CA PHE A 399 -38.19 28.27 -25.65
C PHE A 399 -38.28 28.03 -27.15
N GLY A 400 -39.51 28.05 -27.67
CA GLY A 400 -39.77 27.79 -29.08
C GLY A 400 -40.81 28.71 -29.66
N HIS A 401 -40.79 28.78 -30.96
CA HIS A 401 -41.72 29.52 -31.76
C HIS A 401 -42.20 28.66 -32.94
N ASP A 402 -43.54 28.45 -33.01
CA ASP A 402 -44.20 27.80 -34.13
C ASP A 402 -44.71 28.90 -35.08
N PHE A 403 -44.12 29.02 -36.25
CA PHE A 403 -44.34 30.09 -37.20
C PHE A 403 -45.18 29.67 -38.42
N ASP A 404 -45.49 28.41 -38.57
CA ASP A 404 -46.43 27.90 -39.60
C ASP A 404 -47.29 26.78 -39.01
N ILE A 405 -48.61 26.99 -39.09
CA ILE A 405 -49.62 26.01 -38.68
C ILE A 405 -50.57 25.80 -39.87
N SER A 406 -50.43 24.67 -40.54
CA SER A 406 -51.30 24.32 -41.67
C SER A 406 -52.18 23.12 -41.33
N SER A 407 -53.37 23.07 -41.90
CA SER A 407 -54.31 21.97 -41.76
C SER A 407 -54.39 21.16 -43.08
N SER A 408 -54.39 19.84 -42.97
CA SER A 408 -54.62 18.94 -44.09
C SER A 408 -56.11 18.73 -44.32
N GLU A 409 -56.50 18.33 -45.50
CA GLU A 409 -57.92 18.03 -45.91
C GLU A 409 -58.57 16.94 -45.03
N ASN A 410 -57.74 16.08 -44.39
CA ASN A 410 -58.17 15.00 -43.49
C ASN A 410 -58.19 15.40 -42.02
N GLY A 411 -58.13 16.70 -41.69
CA GLY A 411 -58.17 17.19 -40.31
C GLY A 411 -56.84 17.11 -39.56
N GLY A 412 -55.81 16.60 -40.19
CA GLY A 412 -54.48 16.61 -39.64
C GLY A 412 -53.87 18.01 -39.60
N LYS A 413 -53.06 18.33 -38.65
CA LYS A 413 -52.36 19.60 -38.55
C LYS A 413 -50.86 19.43 -38.61
N ARG A 414 -50.18 20.33 -39.30
CA ARG A 414 -48.73 20.43 -39.40
C ARG A 414 -48.30 21.71 -38.75
N LEU A 415 -47.31 21.61 -37.82
CA LEU A 415 -46.68 22.73 -37.20
C LEU A 415 -45.20 22.76 -37.63
N THR A 416 -44.75 23.92 -38.02
CA THR A 416 -43.36 24.16 -38.35
C THR A 416 -42.85 25.28 -37.45
N GLY A 417 -41.79 25.03 -36.74
CA GLY A 417 -41.22 25.95 -35.78
C GLY A 417 -39.77 25.63 -35.45
N GLY A 418 -39.18 26.46 -34.65
CA GLY A 418 -37.84 26.25 -34.10
C GLY A 418 -37.82 26.48 -32.58
N TYR A 419 -36.86 25.87 -31.91
CA TYR A 419 -36.63 26.10 -30.49
C TYR A 419 -35.18 26.12 -30.13
N VAL A 420 -34.88 26.76 -29.02
CA VAL A 420 -33.59 26.72 -28.33
C VAL A 420 -33.81 26.21 -26.93
N GLY A 421 -32.86 25.48 -26.40
CA GLY A 421 -32.94 24.97 -25.03
C GLY A 421 -31.58 24.69 -24.44
N TYR A 422 -31.56 24.62 -23.13
CA TYR A 422 -30.41 24.18 -22.32
C TYR A 422 -30.90 23.09 -21.39
N THR A 423 -30.12 22.04 -21.32
CA THR A 423 -30.36 20.91 -20.40
C THR A 423 -29.04 20.52 -19.74
N HIS A 424 -29.05 20.37 -18.44
CA HIS A 424 -27.92 19.95 -17.64
C HIS A 424 -28.30 18.73 -16.81
N ALA A 425 -27.39 17.77 -16.75
CA ALA A 425 -27.51 16.60 -15.89
C ALA A 425 -26.27 16.53 -14.96
N ASN A 426 -26.48 16.34 -13.65
CA ASN A 426 -25.43 16.17 -12.65
C ASN A 426 -25.79 15.07 -11.63
#